data_8ffe1b1e8d6394ee96c2e419e56f983a
#
_entry.id   8ffe1b1e8d6394ee96c2e419e56f983a
#
_cell.length_a   1.000
_cell.length_b   1.000
_cell.length_c   1.000
_cell.angle_alpha   90.00
_cell.angle_beta   90.00
_cell.angle_gamma   90.00
#
_symmetry.space_group_name_H-M   'P 1'
#
loop_
_entity.id
_entity.type
_entity.pdbx_description
1 polymer ?
#
loop_
_entity_poly.entity_id
_entity_poly.type
_entity_poly.pdbx_seq_one_letter_code
_entity_poly.pdbx_strand_id
1 'polypeptide(L)'
;MTLQEIVDRSRRIVFFGGAGVSTESGIPDFRSVDGLYHQQYDYPPEQILSRSFFDENPAEFYRFYRSKMLFPNAKPNAAHYKLAELEQAGKCTAVVTQNIDGLHQAAGSRTVYELHGSVLRNHCMRCGRAVSYTHLRAHETDQYL
;
A
#
# COMPACT_ATOMS: atom_id res chain seq x y z
N MET A 1 -31.15 -6.31 3.46
CA MET A 1 -30.17 -6.02 4.53
C MET A 1 -29.12 -5.11 3.92
N THR A 2 -28.97 -3.90 4.42
CA THR A 2 -27.98 -2.91 3.96
C THR A 2 -26.64 -3.16 4.65
N LEU A 3 -25.55 -2.60 4.10
CA LEU A 3 -24.23 -2.64 4.75
C LEU A 3 -24.27 -2.02 6.15
N GLN A 4 -25.03 -0.92 6.32
CA GLN A 4 -25.21 -0.27 7.61
C GLN A 4 -25.83 -1.21 8.65
N GLU A 5 -26.92 -1.91 8.28
CA GLU A 5 -27.55 -2.89 9.17
C GLU A 5 -26.63 -4.04 9.57
N ILE A 6 -25.76 -4.48 8.62
CA ILE A 6 -24.75 -5.51 8.92
C ILE A 6 -23.73 -4.99 9.93
N VAL A 7 -23.20 -3.79 9.71
CA VAL A 7 -22.22 -3.17 10.61
C VAL A 7 -22.84 -2.93 11.99
N ASP A 8 -24.10 -2.47 12.06
CA ASP A 8 -24.78 -2.17 13.33
C ASP A 8 -25.01 -3.42 14.19
N ARG A 9 -25.33 -4.53 13.56
CA ARG A 9 -25.56 -5.83 14.23
C ARG A 9 -24.25 -6.55 14.58
N SER A 10 -23.16 -6.24 13.86
CA SER A 10 -21.89 -6.93 14.05
C SER A 10 -21.19 -6.45 15.30
N ARG A 11 -20.64 -7.40 16.07
CA ARG A 11 -19.83 -7.16 17.28
C ARG A 11 -18.33 -7.35 17.03
N ARG A 12 -17.98 -8.09 15.97
CA ARG A 12 -16.59 -8.38 15.60
C ARG A 12 -16.48 -8.34 14.09
N ILE A 13 -15.89 -7.27 13.59
CA ILE A 13 -15.67 -7.03 12.16
C ILE A 13 -14.18 -7.21 11.87
N VAL A 14 -13.86 -7.95 10.82
CA VAL A 14 -12.55 -7.93 10.19
C VAL A 14 -12.74 -7.35 8.80
N PHE A 15 -12.00 -6.31 8.50
CA PHE A 15 -11.96 -5.74 7.16
C PHE A 15 -10.84 -6.38 6.35
N PHE A 16 -11.16 -6.81 5.12
CA PHE A 16 -10.17 -7.25 4.15
C PHE A 16 -10.24 -6.37 2.90
N GLY A 17 -9.13 -5.73 2.53
CA GLY A 17 -9.11 -4.77 1.45
C GLY A 17 -7.86 -4.80 0.59
N GLY A 18 -7.97 -4.22 -0.59
CA GLY A 18 -6.90 -4.06 -1.58
C GLY A 18 -6.86 -2.66 -2.16
N ALA A 19 -6.21 -2.49 -3.31
CA ALA A 19 -5.89 -1.19 -3.91
C ALA A 19 -7.10 -0.28 -4.16
N GLY A 20 -8.28 -0.84 -4.42
CA GLY A 20 -9.51 -0.06 -4.61
C GLY A 20 -9.91 0.81 -3.42
N VAL A 21 -9.48 0.48 -2.20
CA VAL A 21 -9.73 1.32 -1.01
C VAL A 21 -8.99 2.65 -1.08
N SER A 22 -7.83 2.70 -1.75
CA SER A 22 -6.96 3.88 -1.81
C SER A 22 -7.14 4.73 -3.07
N THR A 23 -8.06 4.38 -3.97
CA THR A 23 -8.28 5.14 -5.22
C THR A 23 -8.77 6.55 -4.95
N GLU A 24 -9.66 6.77 -3.99
CA GLU A 24 -10.09 8.11 -3.56
C GLU A 24 -8.99 8.89 -2.82
N SER A 25 -7.88 8.23 -2.48
CA SER A 25 -6.68 8.88 -1.93
C SER A 25 -5.67 9.27 -3.01
N GLY A 26 -6.02 9.07 -4.30
CA GLY A 26 -5.15 9.38 -5.44
C GLY A 26 -4.13 8.29 -5.76
N ILE A 27 -4.26 7.10 -5.19
CA ILE A 27 -3.41 5.94 -5.50
C ILE A 27 -4.17 5.06 -6.49
N PRO A 28 -3.70 4.90 -7.74
CA PRO A 28 -4.36 4.06 -8.73
C PRO A 28 -4.33 2.59 -8.29
N ASP A 29 -5.40 1.87 -8.57
CA ASP A 29 -5.40 0.43 -8.44
C ASP A 29 -4.70 -0.25 -9.64
N PHE A 30 -4.67 -1.58 -9.68
CA PHE A 30 -3.98 -2.31 -10.73
C PHE A 30 -4.86 -2.58 -11.96
N ARG A 31 -6.17 -2.73 -11.81
CA ARG A 31 -7.07 -3.36 -12.77
C ARG A 31 -8.17 -2.47 -13.33
N SER A 32 -8.45 -1.33 -12.73
CA SER A 32 -9.43 -0.37 -13.28
C SER A 32 -8.94 0.20 -14.61
N VAL A 33 -9.84 0.87 -15.34
CA VAL A 33 -9.52 1.46 -16.66
C VAL A 33 -8.31 2.40 -16.58
N ASP A 34 -8.17 3.13 -15.47
CA ASP A 34 -7.02 4.04 -15.20
C ASP A 34 -5.93 3.36 -14.36
N GLY A 35 -6.05 2.06 -14.09
CA GLY A 35 -5.12 1.30 -13.26
C GLY A 35 -3.79 1.02 -13.94
N LEU A 36 -2.83 0.54 -13.15
CA LEU A 36 -1.45 0.32 -13.61
C LEU A 36 -1.36 -0.67 -14.78
N TYR A 37 -2.22 -1.67 -14.85
CA TYR A 37 -2.19 -2.67 -15.93
C TYR A 37 -2.61 -2.12 -17.31
N HIS A 38 -3.30 -0.99 -17.34
CA HIS A 38 -3.71 -0.35 -18.60
C HIS A 38 -2.72 0.73 -19.07
N GLN A 39 -1.68 1.02 -18.30
CA GLN A 39 -0.61 1.93 -18.70
C GLN A 39 0.42 1.20 -19.56
N GLN A 40 1.03 1.90 -20.52
CA GLN A 40 2.07 1.33 -21.36
C GLN A 40 3.42 1.35 -20.64
N TYR A 41 4.01 0.16 -20.48
CA TYR A 41 5.36 -0.06 -19.96
C TYR A 41 6.11 -1.03 -20.85
N ASP A 42 7.44 -1.02 -20.79
CA ASP A 42 8.27 -1.99 -21.50
C ASP A 42 8.06 -3.42 -20.99
N TYR A 43 7.65 -3.55 -19.75
CA TYR A 43 7.31 -4.82 -19.07
C TYR A 43 5.99 -4.69 -18.32
N PRO A 44 5.20 -5.77 -18.20
CA PRO A 44 4.00 -5.76 -17.36
C PRO A 44 4.32 -5.42 -15.90
N PRO A 45 3.49 -4.61 -15.20
CA PRO A 45 3.72 -4.22 -13.80
C PRO A 45 3.93 -5.41 -12.85
N GLU A 46 3.21 -6.50 -13.03
CA GLU A 46 3.37 -7.73 -12.25
C GLU A 46 4.73 -8.40 -12.44
N GLN A 47 5.33 -8.27 -13.63
CA GLN A 47 6.68 -8.75 -13.90
C GLN A 47 7.70 -7.84 -13.22
N ILE A 48 7.58 -6.52 -13.38
CA ILE A 48 8.50 -5.54 -12.77
C ILE A 48 8.51 -5.69 -11.25
N LEU A 49 7.35 -5.90 -10.63
CA LEU A 49 7.20 -6.04 -9.18
C LEU A 49 7.56 -7.43 -8.65
N SER A 50 8.04 -8.34 -9.52
CA SER A 50 8.46 -9.66 -9.07
C SER A 50 9.86 -9.64 -8.43
N ARG A 51 10.12 -10.61 -7.54
CA ARG A 51 11.44 -10.77 -6.92
C ARG A 51 12.52 -11.09 -7.96
N SER A 52 12.23 -11.93 -8.94
CA SER A 52 13.17 -12.28 -10.01
C SER A 52 13.57 -11.07 -10.82
N PHE A 53 12.61 -10.21 -11.21
CA PHE A 53 12.91 -8.99 -11.94
C PHE A 53 13.76 -8.01 -11.12
N PHE A 54 13.46 -7.88 -9.83
CA PHE A 54 14.28 -7.06 -8.93
C PHE A 54 15.74 -7.54 -8.86
N ASP A 55 15.97 -8.86 -8.80
CA ASP A 55 17.32 -9.43 -8.74
C ASP A 55 18.08 -9.29 -10.08
N GLU A 56 17.37 -9.35 -11.21
CA GLU A 56 17.95 -9.25 -12.57
C GLU A 56 18.15 -7.82 -13.03
N ASN A 57 17.20 -6.93 -12.75
CA ASN A 57 17.20 -5.53 -13.23
C ASN A 57 16.76 -4.55 -12.15
N PRO A 58 17.55 -4.37 -11.08
CA PRO A 58 17.19 -3.51 -9.96
C PRO A 58 17.01 -2.03 -10.36
N ALA A 59 17.74 -1.54 -11.37
CA ALA A 59 17.63 -0.15 -11.82
C ALA A 59 16.22 0.15 -12.37
N GLU A 60 15.71 -0.72 -13.24
CA GLU A 60 14.36 -0.58 -13.82
C GLU A 60 13.28 -0.81 -12.77
N PHE A 61 13.46 -1.79 -11.87
CA PHE A 61 12.59 -2.00 -10.73
C PHE A 61 12.45 -0.71 -9.91
N TYR A 62 13.54 -0.07 -9.51
CA TYR A 62 13.49 1.15 -8.72
C TYR A 62 12.96 2.35 -9.48
N ARG A 63 13.21 2.45 -10.79
CA ARG A 63 12.63 3.48 -11.64
C ARG A 63 11.10 3.40 -11.60
N PHE A 64 10.56 2.21 -11.83
CA PHE A 64 9.12 1.94 -11.75
C PHE A 64 8.59 2.17 -10.33
N TYR A 65 9.25 1.58 -9.33
CA TYR A 65 8.84 1.66 -7.94
C TYR A 65 8.72 3.11 -7.46
N ARG A 66 9.72 3.94 -7.71
CA ARG A 66 9.69 5.37 -7.34
C ARG A 66 8.59 6.14 -8.04
N SER A 67 8.36 5.87 -9.33
CA SER A 67 7.39 6.62 -10.13
C SER A 67 5.94 6.19 -9.91
N LYS A 68 5.71 4.92 -9.55
CA LYS A 68 4.38 4.30 -9.57
C LYS A 68 3.92 3.70 -8.25
N MET A 69 4.81 3.46 -7.32
CA MET A 69 4.48 2.84 -6.03
C MET A 69 4.58 3.80 -4.83
N LEU A 70 5.25 4.93 -4.99
CA LEU A 70 5.46 5.91 -3.93
C LEU A 70 4.53 7.11 -4.10
N PHE A 71 3.60 7.30 -3.16
CA PHE A 71 2.62 8.39 -3.14
C PHE A 71 2.76 9.22 -1.87
N PRO A 72 3.81 10.06 -1.74
CA PRO A 72 4.14 10.74 -0.48
C PRO A 72 3.08 11.74 -0.02
N ASN A 73 2.24 12.22 -0.91
CA ASN A 73 1.21 13.21 -0.63
C ASN A 73 -0.19 12.58 -0.45
N ALA A 74 -0.32 11.26 -0.60
CA ALA A 74 -1.58 10.57 -0.41
C ALA A 74 -2.01 10.69 1.07
N LYS A 75 -3.30 10.93 1.27
CA LYS A 75 -3.91 11.03 2.60
C LYS A 75 -5.02 10.00 2.74
N PRO A 76 -5.28 9.52 3.95
CA PRO A 76 -6.43 8.65 4.18
C PRO A 76 -7.72 9.28 3.67
N ASN A 77 -8.59 8.46 3.10
CA ASN A 77 -9.95 8.86 2.69
C ASN A 77 -11.00 8.42 3.72
N ALA A 78 -12.26 8.69 3.44
CA ALA A 78 -13.38 8.41 4.35
C ALA A 78 -13.45 6.93 4.78
N ALA A 79 -13.11 5.98 3.89
CA ALA A 79 -13.13 4.56 4.23
C ALA A 79 -12.06 4.21 5.29
N HIS A 80 -10.85 4.75 5.16
CA HIS A 80 -9.79 4.56 6.14
C HIS A 80 -10.16 5.10 7.51
N TYR A 81 -10.69 6.34 7.57
CA TYR A 81 -11.14 6.94 8.83
C TYR A 81 -12.29 6.16 9.45
N LYS A 82 -13.25 5.69 8.65
CA LYS A 82 -14.37 4.90 9.15
C LYS A 82 -13.95 3.59 9.78
N LEU A 83 -12.96 2.91 9.21
CA LEU A 83 -12.40 1.69 9.79
C LEU A 83 -11.71 1.97 11.14
N ALA A 84 -10.97 3.07 11.25
CA ALA A 84 -10.35 3.50 12.50
C ALA A 84 -11.39 3.83 13.58
N GLU A 85 -12.47 4.52 13.23
CA GLU A 85 -13.61 4.78 14.13
C GLU A 85 -14.25 3.48 14.62
N LEU A 86 -14.50 2.51 13.73
CA LEU A 86 -15.06 1.22 14.09
C LEU A 86 -14.12 0.42 15.02
N GLU A 87 -12.82 0.53 14.85
CA GLU A 87 -11.83 -0.07 15.74
C GLU A 87 -11.86 0.60 17.12
N GLN A 88 -11.89 1.93 17.17
CA GLN A 88 -12.01 2.69 18.43
C GLN A 88 -13.32 2.36 19.19
N ALA A 89 -14.41 2.14 18.45
CA ALA A 89 -15.68 1.70 19.01
C ALA A 89 -15.70 0.21 19.44
N GLY A 90 -14.59 -0.52 19.28
CA GLY A 90 -14.48 -1.94 19.61
C GLY A 90 -15.24 -2.88 18.67
N LYS A 91 -15.73 -2.39 17.54
CA LYS A 91 -16.46 -3.19 16.55
C LYS A 91 -15.54 -3.83 15.50
N CYS A 92 -14.52 -3.10 15.01
CA CYS A 92 -13.52 -3.65 14.09
C CYS A 92 -12.34 -4.20 14.89
N THR A 93 -12.03 -5.47 14.73
CA THR A 93 -10.95 -6.14 15.47
C THR A 93 -9.64 -6.15 14.69
N ALA A 94 -9.69 -6.03 13.36
CA ALA A 94 -8.51 -5.97 12.52
C ALA A 94 -8.83 -5.43 11.13
N VAL A 95 -7.84 -4.78 10.54
CA VAL A 95 -7.75 -4.48 9.11
C VAL A 95 -6.70 -5.40 8.51
N VAL A 96 -7.08 -6.21 7.54
CA VAL A 96 -6.17 -7.03 6.74
C VAL A 96 -6.09 -6.40 5.35
N THR A 97 -4.91 -5.94 4.95
CA THR A 97 -4.77 -5.19 3.70
C THR A 97 -3.69 -5.78 2.80
N GLN A 98 -3.94 -5.76 1.50
CA GLN A 98 -2.94 -6.00 0.45
C GLN A 98 -2.14 -4.74 0.12
N ASN A 99 -2.60 -3.57 0.59
CA ASN A 99 -1.96 -2.30 0.30
C ASN A 99 -0.66 -2.13 1.09
N ILE A 100 0.27 -1.40 0.49
CA ILE A 100 1.60 -1.10 1.04
C ILE A 100 1.74 0.38 1.42
N ASP A 101 0.67 1.17 1.30
CA ASP A 101 0.65 2.63 1.39
C ASP A 101 0.69 3.20 2.83
N GLY A 102 0.33 2.40 3.83
CA GLY A 102 0.27 2.81 5.24
C GLY A 102 -0.90 3.73 5.59
N LEU A 103 -1.90 3.90 4.70
CA LEU A 103 -3.00 4.85 4.92
C LEU A 103 -3.95 4.41 6.05
N HIS A 104 -4.10 3.12 6.30
CA HIS A 104 -4.89 2.64 7.44
C HIS A 104 -4.29 3.09 8.78
N GLN A 105 -2.98 2.94 8.94
CA GLN A 105 -2.27 3.40 10.13
C GLN A 105 -2.30 4.93 10.23
N ALA A 106 -2.13 5.64 9.12
CA ALA A 106 -2.21 7.10 9.06
C ALA A 106 -3.62 7.63 9.43
N ALA A 107 -4.69 6.86 9.19
CA ALA A 107 -6.05 7.16 9.63
C ALA A 107 -6.30 6.89 11.12
N GLY A 108 -5.40 6.16 11.80
CA GLY A 108 -5.49 5.84 13.22
C GLY A 108 -5.86 4.39 13.53
N SER A 109 -5.97 3.50 12.53
CA SER A 109 -6.10 2.06 12.78
C SER A 109 -4.84 1.50 13.43
N ARG A 110 -4.98 0.67 14.46
CA ARG A 110 -3.88 0.11 15.26
C ARG A 110 -3.57 -1.33 14.91
N THR A 111 -4.61 -2.11 14.63
CA THR A 111 -4.50 -3.55 14.30
C THR A 111 -4.58 -3.73 12.80
N VAL A 112 -3.45 -3.51 12.13
CA VAL A 112 -3.33 -3.60 10.66
C VAL A 112 -2.34 -4.68 10.29
N TYR A 113 -2.79 -5.64 9.47
CA TYR A 113 -1.97 -6.71 8.90
C TYR A 113 -1.72 -6.43 7.42
N GLU A 114 -0.48 -6.07 7.09
CA GLU A 114 -0.04 -5.74 5.74
C GLU A 114 0.54 -6.99 5.06
N LEU A 115 -0.26 -7.63 4.20
CA LEU A 115 0.08 -8.93 3.59
C LEU A 115 1.25 -8.84 2.60
N HIS A 116 1.44 -7.69 1.97
CA HIS A 116 2.49 -7.44 0.97
C HIS A 116 3.61 -6.51 1.49
N GLY A 117 3.69 -6.32 2.80
CA GLY A 117 4.67 -5.41 3.40
C GLY A 117 4.25 -3.93 3.34
N SER A 118 5.23 -3.03 3.35
CA SER A 118 4.98 -1.57 3.40
C SER A 118 6.10 -0.80 2.73
N VAL A 119 5.76 0.26 1.99
CA VAL A 119 6.73 1.21 1.44
C VAL A 119 7.45 2.00 2.54
N LEU A 120 6.92 2.01 3.75
CA LEU A 120 7.46 2.75 4.89
C LEU A 120 8.51 1.95 5.69
N ARG A 121 8.64 0.65 5.46
CA ARG A 121 9.62 -0.23 6.14
C ARG A 121 10.61 -0.79 5.14
N ASN A 122 11.78 -0.21 5.10
CA ASN A 122 12.86 -0.58 4.18
C ASN A 122 14.15 -0.87 4.95
N HIS A 123 14.94 -1.81 4.46
CA HIS A 123 16.20 -2.22 5.06
C HIS A 123 17.28 -2.35 3.99
N CYS A 124 18.48 -1.91 4.31
CA CYS A 124 19.65 -2.12 3.46
C CYS A 124 19.93 -3.63 3.34
N MET A 125 19.96 -4.15 2.12
CA MET A 125 20.22 -5.57 1.87
C MET A 125 21.64 -6.00 2.27
N ARG A 126 22.59 -5.07 2.34
CA ARG A 126 23.98 -5.36 2.72
C ARG A 126 24.21 -5.43 4.23
N CYS A 127 23.61 -4.51 5.00
CA CYS A 127 23.87 -4.38 6.44
C CYS A 127 22.65 -4.50 7.34
N GLY A 128 21.43 -4.69 6.78
CA GLY A 128 20.19 -4.83 7.53
C GLY A 128 19.68 -3.54 8.20
N ARG A 129 20.42 -2.41 8.07
CA ARG A 129 20.01 -1.14 8.69
C ARG A 129 18.70 -0.64 8.09
N ALA A 130 17.81 -0.12 8.93
CA ALA A 130 16.61 0.53 8.48
C ALA A 130 16.92 1.75 7.59
N VAL A 131 16.22 1.87 6.48
CA VAL A 131 16.36 2.95 5.49
C VAL A 131 15.05 3.70 5.43
N SER A 132 15.10 5.03 5.56
CA SER A 132 13.89 5.83 5.51
C SER A 132 13.28 5.86 4.10
N TYR A 133 11.96 6.01 4.05
CA TYR A 133 11.21 6.20 2.81
C TYR A 133 11.72 7.41 1.98
N THR A 134 12.10 8.50 2.64
CA THR A 134 12.65 9.69 1.98
C THR A 134 13.98 9.41 1.30
N HIS A 135 14.79 8.52 1.85
CA HIS A 135 16.05 8.11 1.26
C HIS A 135 15.86 7.33 -0.04
N LEU A 136 14.89 6.42 -0.10
CA LEU A 136 14.52 5.72 -1.34
C LEU A 136 14.07 6.68 -2.45
N ARG A 137 13.41 7.78 -2.09
CA ARG A 137 12.94 8.79 -3.02
C ARG A 137 14.06 9.70 -3.52
N ALA A 138 15.02 10.04 -2.68
CA ALA A 138 16.06 11.03 -2.96
C ALA A 138 17.20 10.50 -3.86
N HIS A 139 17.41 9.18 -3.91
CA HIS A 139 18.45 8.59 -4.74
C HIS A 139 17.97 8.49 -6.20
N GLU A 140 18.18 9.57 -6.98
CA GLU A 140 18.07 9.57 -8.44
C GLU A 140 19.30 8.94 -9.13
N THR A 141 20.38 8.72 -8.39
CA THR A 141 21.62 8.20 -8.94
C THR A 141 21.93 6.83 -8.38
N ASP A 142 22.02 5.91 -9.33
CA ASP A 142 22.66 4.61 -9.26
C ASP A 142 23.65 4.45 -8.11
N GLN A 143 23.27 3.66 -7.13
CA GLN A 143 24.18 2.67 -6.50
C GLN A 143 23.50 2.04 -5.30
N TYR A 144 23.02 0.82 -5.52
CA TYR A 144 22.86 -0.28 -4.56
C TYR A 144 22.35 0.05 -3.14
N LEU A 145 21.03 -0.02 -3.01
CA LEU A 145 20.45 -0.40 -1.71
C LEU A 145 20.49 -1.91 -1.53
#